data_88fce10e329f3f42cc6a2e5d07349bad
#
_entry.id   88fce10e329f3f42cc6a2e5d07349bad
#
_cell.length_a   1.000
_cell.length_b   1.000
_cell.length_c   1.000
_cell.angle_alpha   90.00
_cell.angle_beta   90.00
_cell.angle_gamma   90.00
#
_symmetry.space_group_name_H-M   'P 1'
#
loop_
_entity.id
_entity.type
_entity.pdbx_description
1 polymer ?
#
loop_
_entity_poly.entity_id
_entity_poly.type
_entity_poly.pdbx_seq_one_letter_code
_entity_poly.pdbx_strand_id
1 'polypeptide(L)'
;MIPDALPAEALARAGYDWVLVDMQHGCMDFETALAMIRAIDLAGAAPIVRVPWNEPGIIGRLLDAGAMGVVIPMIQTAQDAQRAVEACLYPPAGRRSFGPVRVGLRDGPAYFKSANSQVLVIPMIETAEALEQVDAIAHTPGVDALFVGPFDLSIALGLPPGDNDGQPAFDEAIAQVASAARSSGVKMAVLSNADVAPRRLGQGFQMVSTTTDIAALSAVGRADLQAVRKSMTGPRHAR
;
A
#
# COMPACT_ATOMS: atom_id res chain seq x y z
N MET A 1 7.96 7.05 -2.05
CA MET A 1 9.01 7.01 -3.08
C MET A 1 10.19 7.91 -2.72
N ILE A 2 9.93 9.16 -2.36
CA ILE A 2 10.96 10.13 -1.90
C ILE A 2 11.34 9.79 -0.46
N PRO A 3 12.64 9.61 -0.15
CA PRO A 3 13.10 9.18 1.18
C PRO A 3 13.20 10.37 2.16
N ASP A 4 12.08 11.00 2.45
CA ASP A 4 12.02 12.15 3.35
C ASP A 4 10.66 12.22 4.07
N ALA A 5 10.67 12.66 5.33
CA ALA A 5 9.48 12.79 6.15
C ALA A 5 8.55 13.93 5.71
N LEU A 6 9.10 15.01 5.13
CA LEU A 6 8.33 16.19 4.79
C LEU A 6 7.31 15.95 3.65
N PRO A 7 7.67 15.31 2.53
CA PRO A 7 6.68 14.90 1.52
C PRO A 7 5.61 13.96 2.08
N ALA A 8 5.98 13.03 2.97
CA ALA A 8 5.04 12.12 3.60
C ALA A 8 4.03 12.87 4.50
N GLU A 9 4.50 13.84 5.30
CA GLU A 9 3.66 14.72 6.09
C GLU A 9 2.75 15.58 5.22
N ALA A 10 3.27 16.15 4.14
CA ALA A 10 2.48 16.98 3.23
C ALA A 10 1.32 16.20 2.61
N LEU A 11 1.55 14.96 2.18
CA LEU A 11 0.49 14.08 1.69
C LEU A 11 -0.53 13.76 2.79
N ALA A 12 -0.09 13.38 3.98
CA ALA A 12 -1.00 13.11 5.09
C ALA A 12 -1.89 14.32 5.42
N ARG A 13 -1.32 15.54 5.44
CA ARG A 13 -2.07 16.78 5.66
C ARG A 13 -2.98 17.20 4.49
N ALA A 14 -2.79 16.61 3.30
CA ALA A 14 -3.69 16.83 2.18
C ALA A 14 -5.07 16.15 2.35
N GLY A 15 -5.26 15.35 3.40
CA GLY A 15 -6.53 14.73 3.77
C GLY A 15 -6.67 13.27 3.35
N TYR A 16 -5.58 12.58 3.07
CA TYR A 16 -5.60 11.13 2.86
C TYR A 16 -5.84 10.39 4.18
N ASP A 17 -6.70 9.37 4.16
CA ASP A 17 -6.96 8.50 5.32
C ASP A 17 -5.73 7.68 5.71
N TRP A 18 -4.92 7.32 4.72
CA TRP A 18 -3.69 6.55 4.87
C TRP A 18 -2.62 6.98 3.87
N VAL A 19 -1.36 6.83 4.26
CA VAL A 19 -0.20 7.07 3.39
C VAL A 19 0.71 5.85 3.46
N LEU A 20 1.11 5.34 2.27
CA LEU A 20 1.99 4.19 2.17
C LEU A 20 3.45 4.61 2.04
N VAL A 21 4.26 4.12 2.96
CA VAL A 21 5.73 4.16 2.88
C VAL A 21 6.20 2.92 2.14
N ASP A 22 6.78 3.12 0.96
CA ASP A 22 7.17 2.03 0.08
C ASP A 22 8.66 1.69 0.24
N MET A 23 8.96 0.62 0.96
CA MET A 23 10.34 0.15 1.16
C MET A 23 10.76 -0.93 0.15
N GLN A 24 9.87 -1.36 -0.76
CA GLN A 24 10.21 -2.29 -1.83
C GLN A 24 10.86 -1.58 -3.01
N HIS A 25 10.24 -0.51 -3.52
CA HIS A 25 10.69 0.23 -4.68
C HIS A 25 11.01 1.70 -4.39
N GLY A 26 10.71 2.18 -3.18
CA GLY A 26 11.12 3.50 -2.72
C GLY A 26 12.60 3.53 -2.32
N CYS A 27 13.16 4.72 -2.24
CA CYS A 27 14.59 4.92 -1.99
C CYS A 27 14.93 5.05 -0.49
N MET A 28 14.09 4.54 0.44
CA MET A 28 14.27 4.71 1.88
C MET A 28 14.81 3.46 2.57
N ASP A 29 15.62 3.69 3.58
CA ASP A 29 16.02 2.71 4.59
C ASP A 29 15.07 2.71 5.80
N PHE A 30 15.39 1.89 6.82
CA PHE A 30 14.57 1.81 8.02
C PHE A 30 14.53 3.13 8.82
N GLU A 31 15.62 3.86 8.92
CA GLU A 31 15.67 5.11 9.68
C GLU A 31 14.79 6.19 9.04
N THR A 32 14.86 6.29 7.72
CA THR A 32 14.01 7.17 6.94
C THR A 32 12.53 6.74 7.04
N ALA A 33 12.23 5.45 6.91
CA ALA A 33 10.88 4.92 7.06
C ALA A 33 10.30 5.22 8.46
N LEU A 34 11.09 5.09 9.53
CA LEU A 34 10.70 5.47 10.89
C LEU A 34 10.33 6.95 10.99
N ALA A 35 11.11 7.84 10.37
CA ALA A 35 10.81 9.27 10.35
C ALA A 35 9.52 9.57 9.57
N MET A 36 9.31 8.93 8.41
CA MET A 36 8.10 9.05 7.60
C MET A 36 6.86 8.53 8.35
N ILE A 37 6.92 7.34 8.96
CA ILE A 37 5.83 6.77 9.78
C ILE A 37 5.41 7.75 10.88
N ARG A 38 6.38 8.36 11.56
CA ARG A 38 6.11 9.35 12.62
C ARG A 38 5.42 10.59 12.07
N ALA A 39 5.88 11.10 10.93
CA ALA A 39 5.32 12.30 10.29
C ALA A 39 3.87 12.06 9.84
N ILE A 40 3.58 10.92 9.22
CA ILE A 40 2.24 10.52 8.79
C ILE A 40 1.30 10.40 9.99
N ASP A 41 1.72 9.69 11.02
CA ASP A 41 0.95 9.46 12.26
C ASP A 41 0.61 10.79 12.97
N LEU A 42 1.60 11.67 13.14
CA LEU A 42 1.41 13.00 13.74
C LEU A 42 0.55 13.94 12.88
N ALA A 43 0.50 13.72 11.58
CA ALA A 43 -0.38 14.46 10.68
C ALA A 43 -1.84 13.93 10.66
N GLY A 44 -2.10 12.80 11.33
CA GLY A 44 -3.44 12.23 11.51
C GLY A 44 -3.87 11.21 10.45
N ALA A 45 -2.99 10.82 9.53
CA ALA A 45 -3.24 9.73 8.60
C ALA A 45 -2.68 8.40 9.12
N ALA A 46 -3.22 7.28 8.66
CA ALA A 46 -2.71 5.96 9.03
C ALA A 46 -1.42 5.62 8.24
N PRO A 47 -0.27 5.40 8.92
CA PRO A 47 0.95 4.96 8.24
C PRO A 47 0.86 3.48 7.88
N ILE A 48 0.81 3.18 6.60
CA ILE A 48 0.91 1.83 6.04
C ILE A 48 2.31 1.68 5.42
N VAL A 49 2.90 0.50 5.51
CA VAL A 49 4.24 0.26 4.96
C VAL A 49 4.21 -0.94 4.01
N ARG A 50 4.73 -0.78 2.80
CA ARG A 50 5.08 -1.92 1.96
C ARG A 50 6.52 -2.35 2.29
N VAL A 51 6.66 -3.56 2.81
CA VAL A 51 7.97 -4.13 3.17
C VAL A 51 8.76 -4.54 1.92
N PRO A 52 10.10 -4.60 2.00
CA PRO A 52 10.91 -5.07 0.88
C PRO A 52 10.60 -6.51 0.48
N TRP A 53 10.31 -7.35 1.45
CA TRP A 53 10.01 -8.78 1.28
C TRP A 53 9.26 -9.35 2.49
N ASN A 54 8.68 -10.55 2.35
CA ASN A 54 8.03 -11.27 3.45
C ASN A 54 9.08 -11.81 4.45
N GLU A 55 9.64 -10.91 5.27
CA GLU A 55 10.73 -11.20 6.19
C GLU A 55 10.37 -10.69 7.60
N PRO A 56 10.30 -11.57 8.63
CA PRO A 56 9.74 -11.24 9.93
C PRO A 56 10.51 -10.16 10.69
N GLY A 57 11.83 -10.04 10.49
CA GLY A 57 12.64 -9.06 11.19
C GLY A 57 12.28 -7.62 10.83
N ILE A 58 12.16 -7.31 9.52
CA ILE A 58 11.78 -5.97 9.08
C ILE A 58 10.30 -5.67 9.37
N ILE A 59 9.42 -6.66 9.21
CA ILE A 59 8.00 -6.53 9.54
C ILE A 59 7.82 -6.11 11.01
N GLY A 60 8.42 -6.85 11.93
CA GLY A 60 8.35 -6.56 13.37
C GLY A 60 8.87 -5.16 13.72
N ARG A 61 10.02 -4.76 13.16
CA ARG A 61 10.61 -3.43 13.39
C ARG A 61 9.71 -2.29 12.91
N LEU A 62 9.05 -2.43 11.76
CA LEU A 62 8.16 -1.41 11.22
C LEU A 62 6.87 -1.29 12.03
N LEU A 63 6.34 -2.40 12.54
CA LEU A 63 5.22 -2.38 13.47
C LEU A 63 5.61 -1.74 14.82
N ASP A 64 6.83 -1.99 15.31
CA ASP A 64 7.35 -1.34 16.53
C ASP A 64 7.60 0.17 16.31
N ALA A 65 7.90 0.56 15.06
CA ALA A 65 7.94 1.96 14.64
C ALA A 65 6.57 2.64 14.57
N GLY A 66 5.48 1.88 14.59
CA GLY A 66 4.11 2.39 14.64
C GLY A 66 3.36 2.32 13.31
N ALA A 67 3.82 1.51 12.35
CA ALA A 67 3.00 1.18 11.18
C ALA A 67 1.67 0.55 11.63
N MET A 68 0.57 0.99 11.03
CA MET A 68 -0.78 0.48 11.32
C MET A 68 -1.20 -0.64 10.37
N GLY A 69 -0.41 -0.91 9.34
CA GLY A 69 -0.59 -2.04 8.44
C GLY A 69 0.66 -2.29 7.63
N VAL A 70 0.79 -3.52 7.18
CA VAL A 70 1.93 -3.98 6.37
C VAL A 70 1.40 -4.57 5.07
N VAL A 71 1.82 -4.01 3.96
CA VAL A 71 1.63 -4.57 2.61
C VAL A 71 2.82 -5.47 2.31
N ILE A 72 2.56 -6.75 2.08
CA ILE A 72 3.59 -7.77 1.90
C ILE A 72 3.61 -8.19 0.43
N PRO A 73 4.68 -7.86 -0.32
CA PRO A 73 4.78 -8.18 -1.74
C PRO A 73 5.06 -9.66 -1.99
N MET A 74 4.86 -10.09 -3.23
CA MET A 74 5.27 -11.39 -3.75
C MET A 74 4.75 -12.60 -2.95
N ILE A 75 3.56 -12.46 -2.38
CA ILE A 75 2.84 -13.58 -1.76
C ILE A 75 2.31 -14.47 -2.88
N GLN A 76 2.64 -15.75 -2.86
CA GLN A 76 2.25 -16.71 -3.90
C GLN A 76 1.30 -17.78 -3.37
N THR A 77 1.39 -18.11 -2.09
CA THR A 77 0.63 -19.22 -1.49
C THR A 77 -0.03 -18.81 -0.17
N ALA A 78 -1.02 -19.60 0.26
CA ALA A 78 -1.59 -19.47 1.61
C ALA A 78 -0.52 -19.64 2.72
N GLN A 79 0.51 -20.45 2.47
CA GLN A 79 1.62 -20.60 3.43
C GLN A 79 2.47 -19.32 3.53
N ASP A 80 2.65 -18.58 2.41
CA ASP A 80 3.30 -17.26 2.44
C ASP A 80 2.46 -16.26 3.23
N ALA A 81 1.14 -16.24 3.01
CA ALA A 81 0.21 -15.41 3.75
C ALA A 81 0.22 -15.75 5.25
N GLN A 82 0.25 -17.04 5.59
CA GLN A 82 0.36 -17.48 6.99
C GLN A 82 1.67 -16.98 7.64
N ARG A 83 2.80 -17.05 6.93
CA ARG A 83 4.08 -16.51 7.43
C ARG A 83 4.01 -15.00 7.65
N ALA A 84 3.35 -14.27 6.76
CA ALA A 84 3.12 -12.83 6.92
C ALA A 84 2.27 -12.51 8.16
N VAL A 85 1.19 -13.25 8.38
CA VAL A 85 0.35 -13.13 9.60
C VAL A 85 1.18 -13.42 10.85
N GLU A 86 1.95 -14.51 10.85
CA GLU A 86 2.80 -14.89 11.99
C GLU A 86 3.83 -13.81 12.34
N ALA A 87 4.37 -13.11 11.32
CA ALA A 87 5.32 -12.02 11.52
C ALA A 87 4.67 -10.74 12.07
N CYS A 88 3.40 -10.48 11.74
CA CYS A 88 2.68 -9.26 12.12
C CYS A 88 2.05 -9.34 13.51
N LEU A 89 1.54 -10.50 13.91
CA LEU A 89 0.70 -10.64 15.08
C LEU A 89 1.47 -11.27 16.28
N TYR A 90 1.11 -10.83 17.48
CA TYR A 90 1.61 -11.45 18.73
C TYR A 90 0.93 -12.80 18.99
N PRO A 91 1.59 -13.69 19.75
CA PRO A 91 0.96 -14.94 20.21
C PRO A 91 -0.39 -14.70 20.93
N PRO A 92 -1.38 -15.60 20.80
CA PRO A 92 -1.28 -16.89 20.11
C PRO A 92 -1.55 -16.82 18.60
N ALA A 93 -1.98 -15.67 18.04
CA ALA A 93 -2.35 -15.51 16.63
C ALA A 93 -1.13 -15.49 15.70
N GLY A 94 0.04 -15.13 16.21
CA GLY A 94 1.28 -15.06 15.43
C GLY A 94 2.52 -15.34 16.29
N ARG A 95 3.67 -14.87 15.82
CA ARG A 95 4.99 -15.10 16.43
C ARG A 95 5.82 -13.81 16.56
N ARG A 96 5.19 -12.64 16.40
CA ARG A 96 5.88 -11.35 16.50
C ARG A 96 6.59 -11.23 17.84
N SER A 97 7.87 -10.85 17.80
CA SER A 97 8.65 -10.55 19.00
C SER A 97 8.15 -9.26 19.66
N PHE A 98 8.13 -9.23 20.99
CA PHE A 98 7.68 -8.06 21.74
C PHE A 98 8.82 -7.06 21.97
N GLY A 99 8.70 -5.86 21.40
CA GLY A 99 9.64 -4.76 21.54
C GLY A 99 9.09 -3.42 21.03
N PRO A 100 7.85 -3.02 21.38
CA PRO A 100 7.16 -1.87 20.80
C PRO A 100 7.70 -0.53 21.33
N VAL A 101 8.94 -0.16 21.01
CA VAL A 101 9.59 1.03 21.57
C VAL A 101 8.82 2.31 21.19
N ARG A 102 8.68 2.63 19.91
CA ARG A 102 8.02 3.89 19.50
C ARG A 102 6.50 3.80 19.65
N VAL A 103 5.88 2.72 19.20
CA VAL A 103 4.43 2.57 19.31
C VAL A 103 3.99 2.46 20.79
N GLY A 104 4.82 1.89 21.64
CA GLY A 104 4.58 1.87 23.08
C GLY A 104 4.64 3.26 23.74
N LEU A 105 5.43 4.20 23.20
CA LEU A 105 5.40 5.61 23.62
C LEU A 105 4.10 6.31 23.19
N ARG A 106 3.55 5.95 22.03
CA ARG A 106 2.29 6.51 21.51
C ARG A 106 1.08 5.99 22.28
N ASP A 107 0.97 4.67 22.42
CA ASP A 107 -0.24 3.98 22.87
C ASP A 107 -0.15 3.46 24.31
N GLY A 108 1.03 3.57 24.92
CA GLY A 108 1.30 3.15 26.30
C GLY A 108 1.24 1.63 26.51
N PRO A 109 1.14 1.19 27.79
CA PRO A 109 1.15 -0.24 28.15
C PRO A 109 -0.02 -1.04 27.59
N ALA A 110 -1.10 -0.37 27.18
CA ALA A 110 -2.28 -1.02 26.60
C ALA A 110 -2.06 -1.52 25.17
N TYR A 111 -1.02 -1.04 24.46
CA TYR A 111 -0.74 -1.41 23.07
C TYR A 111 -0.76 -2.91 22.82
N PHE A 112 -0.09 -3.70 23.68
CA PHE A 112 -0.03 -5.15 23.52
C PHE A 112 -1.41 -5.81 23.44
N LYS A 113 -2.38 -5.32 24.21
CA LYS A 113 -3.73 -5.88 24.26
C LYS A 113 -4.55 -5.59 23.01
N SER A 114 -4.24 -4.50 22.30
CA SER A 114 -4.97 -4.05 21.12
C SER A 114 -4.23 -4.29 19.80
N ALA A 115 -2.92 -4.56 19.85
CA ALA A 115 -2.07 -4.63 18.68
C ALA A 115 -2.60 -5.58 17.60
N ASN A 116 -2.96 -6.81 17.97
CA ASN A 116 -3.46 -7.79 17.00
C ASN A 116 -4.80 -7.43 16.34
N SER A 117 -5.56 -6.49 16.91
CA SER A 117 -6.82 -6.00 16.34
C SER A 117 -6.68 -4.65 15.61
N GLN A 118 -5.51 -4.02 15.70
CA GLN A 118 -5.25 -2.71 15.09
C GLN A 118 -4.31 -2.77 13.89
N VAL A 119 -3.47 -3.80 13.82
CA VAL A 119 -2.51 -3.98 12.73
C VAL A 119 -3.18 -4.69 11.57
N LEU A 120 -3.07 -4.14 10.36
CA LEU A 120 -3.57 -4.76 9.14
C LEU A 120 -2.47 -5.60 8.47
N VAL A 121 -2.80 -6.85 8.13
CA VAL A 121 -1.95 -7.75 7.34
C VAL A 121 -2.50 -7.82 5.92
N ILE A 122 -1.72 -7.32 4.97
CA ILE A 122 -2.18 -7.03 3.62
C ILE A 122 -1.27 -7.71 2.58
N PRO A 123 -1.47 -9.00 2.25
CA PRO A 123 -0.73 -9.66 1.17
C PRO A 123 -1.03 -9.05 -0.19
N MET A 124 0.00 -8.94 -1.05
CA MET A 124 -0.18 -8.52 -2.44
C MET A 124 -0.53 -9.72 -3.33
N ILE A 125 -1.47 -9.47 -4.24
CA ILE A 125 -1.85 -10.39 -5.33
C ILE A 125 -1.33 -9.77 -6.63
N GLU A 126 -0.20 -10.29 -7.11
CA GLU A 126 0.53 -9.67 -8.21
C GLU A 126 1.31 -10.67 -9.08
N THR A 127 1.14 -11.99 -8.83
CA THR A 127 1.74 -13.07 -9.62
C THR A 127 0.66 -14.03 -10.13
N ALA A 128 0.99 -14.84 -11.14
CA ALA A 128 0.07 -15.87 -11.64
C ALA A 128 -0.26 -16.91 -10.56
N GLU A 129 0.76 -17.32 -9.80
CA GLU A 129 0.61 -18.27 -8.70
C GLU A 129 -0.28 -17.71 -7.58
N ALA A 130 -0.15 -16.40 -7.27
CA ALA A 130 -1.02 -15.75 -6.30
C ALA A 130 -2.48 -15.74 -6.76
N LEU A 131 -2.75 -15.54 -8.05
CA LEU A 131 -4.09 -15.62 -8.60
C LEU A 131 -4.67 -17.04 -8.51
N GLU A 132 -3.90 -18.07 -8.85
CA GLU A 132 -4.33 -19.46 -8.69
C GLU A 132 -4.66 -19.83 -7.25
N GLN A 133 -3.98 -19.18 -6.29
CA GLN A 133 -4.12 -19.44 -4.85
C GLN A 133 -4.97 -18.37 -4.12
N VAL A 134 -5.58 -17.42 -4.83
CA VAL A 134 -6.18 -16.23 -4.22
C VAL A 134 -7.26 -16.55 -3.19
N ASP A 135 -8.08 -17.57 -3.43
CA ASP A 135 -9.08 -18.02 -2.46
C ASP A 135 -8.44 -18.55 -1.17
N ALA A 136 -7.39 -19.35 -1.28
CA ALA A 136 -6.67 -19.88 -0.12
C ALA A 136 -5.93 -18.78 0.65
N ILE A 137 -5.33 -17.82 -0.07
CA ILE A 137 -4.69 -16.65 0.53
C ILE A 137 -5.72 -15.79 1.29
N ALA A 138 -6.87 -15.52 0.66
CA ALA A 138 -7.95 -14.72 1.26
C ALA A 138 -8.55 -15.36 2.52
N HIS A 139 -8.64 -16.68 2.57
CA HIS A 139 -9.16 -17.42 3.72
C HIS A 139 -8.11 -17.71 4.79
N THR A 140 -6.86 -17.25 4.63
CA THR A 140 -5.83 -17.39 5.67
C THR A 140 -6.21 -16.56 6.91
N PRO A 141 -6.38 -17.18 8.08
CA PRO A 141 -6.78 -16.46 9.29
C PRO A 141 -5.78 -15.36 9.66
N GLY A 142 -6.27 -14.14 9.86
CA GLY A 142 -5.44 -12.97 10.18
C GLY A 142 -5.03 -12.13 8.96
N VAL A 143 -5.43 -12.50 7.75
CA VAL A 143 -5.39 -11.61 6.59
C VAL A 143 -6.58 -10.63 6.67
N ASP A 144 -6.32 -9.33 6.51
CA ASP A 144 -7.33 -8.28 6.63
C ASP A 144 -7.77 -7.74 5.26
N ALA A 145 -6.84 -7.67 4.30
CA ALA A 145 -7.11 -7.20 2.94
C ALA A 145 -6.19 -7.86 1.92
N LEU A 146 -6.64 -7.93 0.66
CA LEU A 146 -5.80 -8.29 -0.48
C LEU A 146 -5.40 -7.02 -1.24
N PHE A 147 -4.12 -6.81 -1.48
CA PHE A 147 -3.62 -5.66 -2.23
C PHE A 147 -3.28 -6.07 -3.66
N VAL A 148 -3.96 -5.52 -4.65
CA VAL A 148 -3.64 -5.76 -6.06
C VAL A 148 -2.47 -4.86 -6.49
N GLY A 149 -1.38 -5.49 -6.99
CA GLY A 149 -0.27 -4.81 -7.65
C GLY A 149 -0.46 -4.83 -9.18
N PRO A 150 -1.12 -3.83 -9.80
CA PRO A 150 -1.54 -3.93 -11.21
C PRO A 150 -0.39 -4.03 -12.20
N PHE A 151 0.79 -3.50 -11.86
CA PHE A 151 1.97 -3.54 -12.73
C PHE A 151 2.53 -4.94 -12.85
N ASP A 152 2.84 -5.58 -11.73
CA ASP A 152 3.40 -6.94 -11.71
C ASP A 152 2.34 -7.97 -12.12
N LEU A 153 1.08 -7.78 -11.71
CA LEU A 153 -0.03 -8.63 -12.15
C LEU A 153 -0.18 -8.60 -13.68
N SER A 154 -0.09 -7.42 -14.29
CA SER A 154 -0.14 -7.30 -15.76
C SER A 154 1.00 -8.04 -16.43
N ILE A 155 2.22 -7.91 -15.91
CA ILE A 155 3.40 -8.63 -16.42
C ILE A 155 3.19 -10.14 -16.29
N ALA A 156 2.66 -10.60 -15.17
CA ALA A 156 2.35 -12.03 -14.94
C ALA A 156 1.29 -12.59 -15.91
N LEU A 157 0.39 -11.70 -16.39
CA LEU A 157 -0.63 -12.02 -17.40
C LEU A 157 -0.15 -11.85 -18.85
N GLY A 158 1.13 -11.51 -19.07
CA GLY A 158 1.69 -11.24 -20.41
C GLY A 158 1.25 -9.91 -21.01
N LEU A 159 0.80 -8.95 -20.20
CA LEU A 159 0.37 -7.62 -20.60
C LEU A 159 1.45 -6.56 -20.29
N PRO A 160 1.43 -5.39 -20.92
CA PRO A 160 2.29 -4.29 -20.52
C PRO A 160 2.08 -3.88 -19.06
N PRO A 161 3.11 -3.42 -18.32
CA PRO A 161 2.97 -3.01 -16.94
C PRO A 161 2.04 -1.80 -16.80
N GLY A 162 1.02 -1.89 -15.93
CA GLY A 162 0.06 -0.81 -15.69
C GLY A 162 -1.37 -1.28 -15.43
N ASP A 163 -2.30 -0.34 -15.45
CA ASP A 163 -3.73 -0.63 -15.47
C ASP A 163 -4.14 -1.05 -16.90
N ASN A 164 -4.55 -2.29 -17.05
CA ASN A 164 -4.98 -2.88 -18.33
C ASN A 164 -6.50 -3.12 -18.37
N ASP A 165 -7.26 -2.19 -17.83
CA ASP A 165 -8.72 -2.23 -17.86
C ASP A 165 -9.27 -2.38 -19.29
N GLY A 166 -10.19 -3.32 -19.50
CA GLY A 166 -10.72 -3.70 -20.80
C GLY A 166 -9.95 -4.82 -21.51
N GLN A 167 -8.82 -5.25 -20.98
CA GLN A 167 -8.15 -6.47 -21.41
C GLN A 167 -8.79 -7.66 -20.66
N PRO A 168 -9.35 -8.66 -21.36
CA PRO A 168 -10.11 -9.75 -20.72
C PRO A 168 -9.36 -10.45 -19.59
N ALA A 169 -8.08 -10.77 -19.77
CA ALA A 169 -7.27 -11.44 -18.76
C ALA A 169 -7.11 -10.61 -17.49
N PHE A 170 -6.93 -9.29 -17.62
CA PHE A 170 -6.79 -8.38 -16.49
C PHE A 170 -8.13 -8.18 -15.78
N ASP A 171 -9.21 -7.96 -16.53
CA ASP A 171 -10.55 -7.78 -15.96
C ASP A 171 -11.01 -9.06 -15.21
N GLU A 172 -10.70 -10.25 -15.73
CA GLU A 172 -10.96 -11.52 -15.08
C GLU A 172 -10.16 -11.69 -13.79
N ALA A 173 -8.88 -11.34 -13.80
CA ALA A 173 -8.04 -11.37 -12.61
C ALA A 173 -8.57 -10.45 -11.50
N ILE A 174 -8.98 -9.22 -11.84
CA ILE A 174 -9.62 -8.30 -10.88
C ILE A 174 -10.92 -8.88 -10.33
N ALA A 175 -11.75 -9.48 -11.18
CA ALA A 175 -13.00 -10.13 -10.77
C ALA A 175 -12.76 -11.34 -9.85
N GLN A 176 -11.72 -12.12 -10.11
CA GLN A 176 -11.31 -13.27 -9.29
C GLN A 176 -10.87 -12.82 -7.89
N VAL A 177 -10.01 -11.79 -7.78
CA VAL A 177 -9.61 -11.20 -6.48
C VAL A 177 -10.83 -10.67 -5.73
N ALA A 178 -11.74 -9.97 -6.43
CA ALA A 178 -12.95 -9.45 -5.82
C ALA A 178 -13.91 -10.55 -5.34
N SER A 179 -13.96 -11.68 -6.03
CA SER A 179 -14.73 -12.86 -5.60
C SER A 179 -14.15 -13.48 -4.34
N ALA A 180 -12.83 -13.72 -4.31
CA ALA A 180 -12.13 -14.29 -3.17
C ALA A 180 -12.24 -13.40 -1.91
N ALA A 181 -12.10 -12.08 -2.07
CA ALA A 181 -12.26 -11.14 -0.97
C ALA A 181 -13.70 -11.14 -0.41
N ARG A 182 -14.71 -11.20 -1.27
CA ARG A 182 -16.12 -11.27 -0.83
C ARG A 182 -16.43 -12.59 -0.10
N SER A 183 -15.93 -13.72 -0.60
CA SER A 183 -16.20 -15.04 0.00
C SER A 183 -15.57 -15.20 1.37
N SER A 184 -14.38 -14.62 1.58
CA SER A 184 -13.65 -14.66 2.85
C SER A 184 -13.99 -13.50 3.81
N GLY A 185 -14.64 -12.43 3.32
CA GLY A 185 -14.96 -11.24 4.10
C GLY A 185 -13.81 -10.27 4.29
N VAL A 186 -12.64 -10.48 3.65
CA VAL A 186 -11.50 -9.56 3.69
C VAL A 186 -11.73 -8.35 2.78
N LYS A 187 -10.97 -7.27 3.01
CA LYS A 187 -11.07 -6.04 2.22
C LYS A 187 -10.23 -6.12 0.96
N MET A 188 -10.42 -5.16 0.05
CA MET A 188 -9.63 -5.03 -1.17
C MET A 188 -8.88 -3.71 -1.19
N ALA A 189 -7.62 -3.78 -1.56
CA ALA A 189 -6.74 -2.64 -1.74
C ALA A 189 -6.09 -2.68 -3.13
N VAL A 190 -5.74 -1.53 -3.70
CA VAL A 190 -5.10 -1.46 -5.02
C VAL A 190 -4.21 -0.24 -5.17
N LEU A 191 -3.09 -0.42 -5.85
CA LEU A 191 -2.33 0.70 -6.39
C LEU A 191 -3.10 1.28 -7.60
N SER A 192 -3.37 2.58 -7.59
CA SER A 192 -4.16 3.26 -8.61
C SER A 192 -3.71 4.72 -8.79
N ASN A 193 -4.42 5.46 -9.60
CA ASN A 193 -4.26 6.89 -9.80
C ASN A 193 -5.63 7.60 -9.78
N ALA A 194 -5.64 8.92 -9.80
CA ALA A 194 -6.87 9.72 -9.68
C ALA A 194 -7.91 9.43 -10.77
N ASP A 195 -7.49 9.07 -11.98
CA ASP A 195 -8.39 8.80 -13.12
C ASP A 195 -9.07 7.43 -12.97
N VAL A 196 -8.36 6.44 -12.42
CA VAL A 196 -8.82 5.05 -12.28
C VAL A 196 -9.50 4.79 -10.93
N ALA A 197 -9.16 5.55 -9.89
CA ALA A 197 -9.66 5.35 -8.54
C ALA A 197 -11.20 5.27 -8.43
N PRO A 198 -12.01 6.13 -9.11
CA PRO A 198 -13.47 6.03 -9.06
C PRO A 198 -13.99 4.67 -9.56
N ARG A 199 -13.36 4.11 -10.60
CA ARG A 199 -13.69 2.78 -11.12
C ARG A 199 -13.37 1.69 -10.10
N ARG A 200 -12.20 1.76 -9.45
CA ARG A 200 -11.80 0.79 -8.40
C ARG A 200 -12.76 0.82 -7.21
N LEU A 201 -13.15 2.00 -6.75
CA LEU A 201 -14.17 2.16 -5.72
C LEU A 201 -15.52 1.53 -6.16
N GLY A 202 -15.95 1.75 -7.40
CA GLY A 202 -17.14 1.13 -7.98
C GLY A 202 -17.06 -0.39 -8.09
N GLN A 203 -15.87 -0.97 -8.21
CA GLN A 203 -15.60 -2.41 -8.18
C GLN A 203 -15.59 -3.00 -6.76
N GLY A 204 -15.67 -2.15 -5.73
CA GLY A 204 -15.73 -2.56 -4.32
C GLY A 204 -14.38 -2.56 -3.61
N PHE A 205 -13.35 -1.92 -4.15
CA PHE A 205 -12.10 -1.68 -3.41
C PHE A 205 -12.32 -0.64 -2.32
N GLN A 206 -11.80 -0.88 -1.12
CA GLN A 206 -11.92 0.01 0.04
C GLN A 206 -10.65 0.82 0.32
N MET A 207 -9.48 0.33 -0.09
CA MET A 207 -8.21 1.04 0.00
C MET A 207 -7.67 1.28 -1.42
N VAL A 208 -7.79 2.52 -1.89
CA VAL A 208 -7.41 2.89 -3.27
C VAL A 208 -6.42 4.04 -3.22
N SER A 209 -5.23 3.85 -3.78
CA SER A 209 -4.30 4.97 -3.93
C SER A 209 -4.73 5.87 -5.08
N THR A 210 -4.39 7.16 -5.01
CA THR A 210 -4.73 8.12 -6.06
C THR A 210 -3.51 8.78 -6.68
N THR A 211 -2.35 8.71 -6.02
CA THR A 211 -1.10 9.27 -6.53
C THR A 211 0.10 8.72 -5.77
N THR A 212 1.29 9.04 -6.25
CA THR A 212 2.54 8.95 -5.50
C THR A 212 3.17 10.35 -5.41
N ASP A 213 4.04 10.56 -4.43
CA ASP A 213 4.79 11.82 -4.26
C ASP A 213 5.52 12.26 -5.55
N ILE A 214 6.26 11.34 -6.19
CA ILE A 214 6.97 11.59 -7.44
C ILE A 214 6.00 11.92 -8.60
N ALA A 215 4.89 11.19 -8.71
CA ALA A 215 3.90 11.43 -9.74
C ALA A 215 3.26 12.82 -9.58
N ALA A 216 2.88 13.18 -8.35
CA ALA A 216 2.28 14.47 -8.03
C ALA A 216 3.23 15.65 -8.37
N LEU A 217 4.49 15.60 -7.89
CA LEU A 217 5.49 16.62 -8.18
C LEU A 217 5.76 16.75 -9.68
N SER A 218 5.92 15.62 -10.38
CA SER A 218 6.19 15.61 -11.82
C SER A 218 4.99 16.12 -12.63
N ALA A 219 3.77 15.84 -12.22
CA ALA A 219 2.56 16.30 -12.91
C ALA A 219 2.39 17.83 -12.78
N VAL A 220 2.50 18.35 -11.55
CA VAL A 220 2.38 19.78 -11.28
C VAL A 220 3.49 20.56 -12.01
N GLY A 221 4.75 20.13 -11.87
CA GLY A 221 5.88 20.80 -12.54
C GLY A 221 5.74 20.83 -14.06
N ARG A 222 5.24 19.74 -14.68
CA ARG A 222 4.96 19.75 -16.13
C ARG A 222 3.81 20.68 -16.49
N ALA A 223 2.73 20.69 -15.72
CA ALA A 223 1.58 21.55 -15.98
C ALA A 223 1.95 23.03 -15.90
N ASP A 224 2.68 23.45 -14.88
CA ASP A 224 3.14 24.83 -14.70
C ASP A 224 4.06 25.26 -15.84
N LEU A 225 5.02 24.42 -16.21
CA LEU A 225 5.93 24.71 -17.33
C LEU A 225 5.17 24.84 -18.66
N GLN A 226 4.17 23.99 -18.90
CA GLN A 226 3.34 24.08 -20.10
C GLN A 226 2.50 25.35 -20.13
N ALA A 227 1.92 25.76 -18.98
CA ALA A 227 1.13 26.99 -18.88
C ALA A 227 1.97 28.21 -19.23
N VAL A 228 3.20 28.32 -18.69
CA VAL A 228 4.14 29.41 -19.02
C VAL A 228 4.51 29.39 -20.50
N ARG A 229 4.88 28.24 -21.07
CA ARG A 229 5.24 28.13 -22.51
C ARG A 229 4.10 28.56 -23.43
N LYS A 230 2.85 28.17 -23.11
CA LYS A 230 1.67 28.59 -23.86
C LYS A 230 1.49 30.12 -23.85
N SER A 231 1.71 30.77 -22.70
CA SER A 231 1.62 32.24 -22.60
C SER A 231 2.69 32.98 -23.37
N MET A 232 3.86 32.35 -23.59
CA MET A 232 4.94 32.95 -24.40
C MET A 232 4.71 32.81 -25.93
N THR A 233 3.91 31.83 -26.38
CA THR A 233 3.61 31.56 -27.79
C THR A 233 2.28 32.16 -28.25
N GLY A 234 1.48 32.73 -27.36
CA GLY A 234 0.25 33.45 -27.68
C GLY A 234 0.54 34.74 -28.54
N PRO A 235 -0.43 35.23 -29.31
CA PRO A 235 -0.22 36.41 -30.15
C PRO A 235 0.21 37.59 -29.29
N ARG A 236 1.41 38.12 -29.52
CA ARG A 236 1.83 39.40 -28.92
C ARG A 236 0.80 40.44 -29.40
N HIS A 237 -0.01 40.94 -28.47
CA HIS A 237 -0.83 42.11 -28.78
C HIS A 237 0.11 43.21 -29.29
N ALA A 238 0.04 43.47 -30.63
CA ALA A 238 0.68 44.62 -31.22
C ALA A 238 0.15 45.87 -30.52
N ARG A 239 1.05 46.59 -29.86
CA ARG A 239 0.77 47.94 -29.35
C ARG A 239 0.75 48.93 -30.51
#